data_9a31d4dee88e8982835d8141b53c0da5
#
_entry.id   9a31d4dee88e8982835d8141b53c0da5
#
_cell.length_a   1.000
_cell.length_b   1.000
_cell.length_c   1.000
_cell.angle_alpha   90.00
_cell.angle_beta   90.00
_cell.angle_gamma   90.00
#
_symmetry.space_group_name_H-M   'P 1'
#
loop_
_entity.id
_entity.type
_entity.pdbx_description
1 polymer ?
#
loop_
_entity_poly.entity_id
_entity_poly.type
_entity_poly.pdbx_seq_one_letter_code
_entity_poly.pdbx_strand_id
1 'polypeptide(L)'
;MSKLRRNIEFFPLDDPSFAVRRKTVPHQFVLDAIAALAPETRPMFGCLAVYVRDKIVLILRDKRDPAADSGVWLATTEEHHQSLLREFPNMRSIQVFGKPVTGWQVLPADAPDFEEAALHACELVLGRDPRIGKIPGARRASKSITTRAQKSANSAKPPRKPRAKS
;
A
#
# COMPACT_ATOMS: atom_id res chain seq x y z
N MET A 1 70.84 -17.44 10.04
CA MET A 1 70.01 -16.29 10.42
C MET A 1 68.88 -16.13 9.38
N SER A 2 67.71 -16.66 9.69
CA SER A 2 66.51 -16.64 8.81
C SER A 2 65.76 -15.35 8.98
N LYS A 3 65.66 -14.54 7.94
CA LYS A 3 64.77 -13.38 7.89
C LYS A 3 63.38 -13.84 7.44
N LEU A 4 62.45 -13.97 8.37
CA LEU A 4 61.03 -14.06 8.09
C LEU A 4 60.56 -12.70 7.57
N ARG A 5 60.33 -12.62 6.24
CA ARG A 5 59.56 -11.52 5.67
C ARG A 5 58.10 -11.85 5.86
N ARG A 6 57.41 -11.13 6.75
CA ARG A 6 55.96 -11.11 6.80
C ARG A 6 55.44 -10.38 5.58
N ASN A 7 54.84 -11.14 4.68
CA ASN A 7 54.03 -10.59 3.60
C ASN A 7 52.77 -10.01 4.25
N ILE A 8 52.70 -8.69 4.38
CA ILE A 8 51.47 -7.99 4.66
C ILE A 8 50.79 -7.88 3.31
N GLU A 9 49.84 -8.78 3.05
CA GLU A 9 48.94 -8.63 1.91
C GLU A 9 48.08 -7.39 2.15
N PHE A 10 48.42 -6.35 1.40
CA PHE A 10 47.65 -5.14 1.31
C PHE A 10 46.36 -5.47 0.53
N PHE A 11 45.23 -5.69 1.24
CA PHE A 11 43.93 -5.78 0.61
C PHE A 11 43.53 -4.36 0.18
N PRO A 12 43.34 -4.11 -1.12
CA PRO A 12 42.81 -2.83 -1.56
C PRO A 12 41.37 -2.72 -1.11
N LEU A 13 41.06 -1.73 -0.27
CA LEU A 13 39.73 -1.41 0.23
C LEU A 13 38.80 -0.81 -0.83
N ASP A 14 39.28 -0.72 -2.09
CA ASP A 14 38.53 -0.14 -3.21
C ASP A 14 38.21 -1.18 -4.28
N ASP A 15 37.64 -2.33 -3.92
CA ASP A 15 37.05 -3.23 -4.90
C ASP A 15 35.58 -2.79 -5.17
N PRO A 16 35.26 -2.21 -6.34
CA PRO A 16 33.91 -1.79 -6.70
C PRO A 16 32.94 -2.97 -6.85
N SER A 17 33.40 -4.22 -6.78
CA SER A 17 32.56 -5.40 -6.85
C SER A 17 31.79 -5.66 -5.54
N PHE A 18 32.20 -5.07 -4.41
CA PHE A 18 31.48 -5.11 -3.14
C PHE A 18 30.50 -3.95 -2.91
N ALA A 19 30.24 -3.14 -3.91
CA ALA A 19 29.12 -2.21 -3.87
C ALA A 19 27.82 -3.02 -3.83
N VAL A 20 27.40 -3.41 -2.64
CA VAL A 20 26.05 -3.89 -2.38
C VAL A 20 25.12 -2.86 -3.02
N ARG A 21 24.48 -3.22 -4.13
CA ARG A 21 23.46 -2.39 -4.76
C ARG A 21 22.38 -2.14 -3.70
N ARG A 22 22.53 -1.06 -2.94
CA ARG A 22 21.49 -0.56 -2.06
C ARG A 22 20.31 -0.31 -2.97
N LYS A 23 19.26 -1.14 -2.86
CA LYS A 23 18.00 -0.87 -3.54
C LYS A 23 17.58 0.52 -3.10
N THR A 24 17.66 1.49 -4.00
CA THR A 24 17.17 2.83 -3.76
C THR A 24 15.69 2.73 -3.40
N VAL A 25 15.34 3.24 -2.24
CA VAL A 25 13.95 3.29 -1.78
C VAL A 25 13.22 4.33 -2.65
N PRO A 26 12.15 3.95 -3.36
CA PRO A 26 11.38 4.93 -4.11
C PRO A 26 10.84 6.00 -3.17
N HIS A 27 10.94 7.26 -3.57
CA HIS A 27 10.36 8.38 -2.82
C HIS A 27 10.77 8.38 -1.33
N GLN A 28 12.06 8.22 -1.03
CA GLN A 28 12.61 8.10 0.33
C GLN A 28 12.13 9.25 1.25
N PHE A 29 11.96 10.46 0.72
CA PHE A 29 11.50 11.63 1.48
C PHE A 29 10.16 11.41 2.18
N VAL A 30 9.30 10.53 1.65
CA VAL A 30 8.02 10.14 2.28
C VAL A 30 8.26 9.38 3.58
N LEU A 31 9.21 8.44 3.60
CA LEU A 31 9.57 7.70 4.83
C LEU A 31 10.20 8.63 5.86
N ASP A 32 11.02 9.56 5.42
CA ASP A 32 11.66 10.53 6.30
C ASP A 32 10.62 11.45 6.95
N ALA A 33 9.60 11.86 6.18
CA ALA A 33 8.51 12.70 6.68
C ALA A 33 7.67 12.03 7.78
N ILE A 34 7.46 10.72 7.71
CA ILE A 34 6.67 9.96 8.71
C ILE A 34 7.52 9.16 9.70
N ALA A 35 8.83 9.41 9.76
CA ALA A 35 9.77 8.66 10.59
C ALA A 35 9.37 8.63 12.08
N ALA A 36 8.71 9.70 12.58
CA ALA A 36 8.21 9.77 13.96
C ALA A 36 7.21 8.67 14.32
N LEU A 37 6.54 8.04 13.32
CA LEU A 37 5.62 6.92 13.53
C LEU A 37 6.33 5.56 13.52
N ALA A 38 7.65 5.52 13.32
CA ALA A 38 8.45 4.30 13.15
C ALA A 38 7.81 3.34 12.13
N PRO A 39 7.62 3.75 10.86
CA PRO A 39 6.94 2.95 9.86
C PRO A 39 7.72 1.68 9.54
N GLU A 40 7.02 0.57 9.37
CA GLU A 40 7.58 -0.66 8.83
C GLU A 40 7.40 -0.68 7.31
N THR A 41 8.42 -1.15 6.60
CA THR A 41 8.35 -1.28 5.14
C THR A 41 8.45 -2.74 4.72
N ARG A 42 7.64 -3.13 3.73
CA ARG A 42 7.62 -4.49 3.18
C ARG A 42 7.59 -4.44 1.66
N PRO A 43 8.46 -5.21 0.97
CA PRO A 43 8.36 -5.35 -0.48
C PRO A 43 7.03 -5.97 -0.87
N MET A 44 6.34 -5.36 -1.85
CA MET A 44 5.06 -5.87 -2.36
C MET A 44 4.95 -5.58 -3.86
N PHE A 45 4.85 -6.62 -4.69
CA PHE A 45 4.71 -6.51 -6.16
C PHE A 45 5.74 -5.58 -6.84
N GLY A 46 6.98 -5.57 -6.29
CA GLY A 46 8.07 -4.70 -6.75
C GLY A 46 7.90 -3.22 -6.39
N CYS A 47 6.99 -2.90 -5.49
CA CYS A 47 6.81 -1.63 -4.82
C CYS A 47 7.22 -1.78 -3.34
N LEU A 48 7.16 -0.71 -2.58
CA LEU A 48 7.43 -0.73 -1.15
C LEU A 48 6.17 -0.34 -0.39
N ALA A 49 5.58 -1.29 0.32
CA ALA A 49 4.43 -1.04 1.18
C ALA A 49 4.88 -0.49 2.52
N VAL A 50 4.18 0.54 2.99
CA VAL A 50 4.48 1.25 4.24
C VAL A 50 3.36 0.99 5.23
N TYR A 51 3.73 0.46 6.39
CA TYR A 51 2.83 0.14 7.48
C TYR A 51 3.09 1.05 8.67
N VAL A 52 2.02 1.50 9.29
CA VAL A 52 2.05 2.14 10.60
C VAL A 52 1.23 1.29 11.54
N ARG A 53 1.90 0.61 12.48
CA ARG A 53 1.32 -0.43 13.34
C ARG A 53 0.75 -1.59 12.49
N ASP A 54 -0.54 -1.86 12.60
CA ASP A 54 -1.27 -2.92 11.89
C ASP A 54 -1.89 -2.49 10.55
N LYS A 55 -1.77 -1.21 10.19
CA LYS A 55 -2.37 -0.65 8.98
C LYS A 55 -1.33 -0.41 7.90
N ILE A 56 -1.65 -0.85 6.68
CA ILE A 56 -0.96 -0.36 5.49
C ILE A 56 -1.51 1.04 5.18
N VAL A 57 -0.62 2.02 5.09
CA VAL A 57 -1.00 3.42 4.87
C VAL A 57 -0.65 3.91 3.48
N LEU A 58 0.55 3.57 3.01
CA LEU A 58 1.06 4.02 1.71
C LEU A 58 1.72 2.86 0.96
N ILE A 59 1.83 2.99 -0.36
CA ILE A 59 2.73 2.21 -1.20
C ILE A 59 3.58 3.18 -2.02
N LEU A 60 4.89 2.99 -2.00
CA LEU A 60 5.85 3.75 -2.78
C LEU A 60 6.19 2.96 -4.05
N ARG A 61 5.93 3.56 -5.21
CA ARG A 61 6.17 2.95 -6.51
C ARG A 61 6.95 3.88 -7.42
N ASP A 62 8.03 3.36 -7.95
CA ASP A 62 8.81 3.99 -9.03
C ASP A 62 9.05 2.96 -10.12
N LYS A 63 8.10 2.83 -11.05
CA LYS A 63 8.16 1.91 -12.17
C LYS A 63 7.67 2.58 -13.44
N ARG A 64 8.32 2.26 -14.54
CA ARG A 64 7.97 2.79 -15.86
C ARG A 64 6.71 2.15 -16.45
N ASP A 65 6.31 0.95 -15.99
CA ASP A 65 5.20 0.20 -16.55
C ASP A 65 4.26 -0.33 -15.45
N PRO A 66 2.99 0.09 -15.42
CA PRO A 66 2.50 1.31 -16.06
C PRO A 66 3.03 2.56 -15.35
N ALA A 67 3.59 3.51 -16.12
CA ALA A 67 4.13 4.76 -15.59
C ALA A 67 3.04 5.60 -14.90
N ALA A 68 1.79 5.49 -15.38
CA ALA A 68 0.63 6.17 -14.80
C ALA A 68 0.41 5.90 -13.31
N ASP A 69 0.87 4.75 -12.81
CA ASP A 69 0.74 4.38 -11.41
C ASP A 69 2.04 4.61 -10.61
N SER A 70 3.07 5.25 -11.21
CA SER A 70 4.27 5.65 -10.50
C SER A 70 3.98 6.82 -9.56
N GLY A 71 4.44 6.73 -8.32
CA GLY A 71 4.20 7.74 -7.29
C GLY A 71 3.91 7.13 -5.91
N VAL A 72 3.15 7.86 -5.13
CA VAL A 72 2.72 7.45 -3.78
C VAL A 72 1.26 7.03 -3.82
N TRP A 73 0.98 5.79 -3.44
CA TRP A 73 -0.39 5.30 -3.35
C TRP A 73 -0.92 5.43 -1.94
N LEU A 74 -2.11 5.96 -1.82
CA LEU A 74 -2.84 6.07 -0.57
C LEU A 74 -3.74 4.85 -0.37
N ALA A 75 -3.63 4.20 0.78
CA ALA A 75 -4.55 3.14 1.19
C ALA A 75 -5.84 3.77 1.70
N THR A 76 -6.89 3.81 0.88
CA THR A 76 -8.15 4.47 1.22
C THR A 76 -9.36 3.62 0.84
N THR A 77 -10.56 4.10 1.05
CA THR A 77 -11.82 3.49 0.62
C THR A 77 -12.57 4.43 -0.31
N GLU A 78 -13.45 3.89 -1.13
CA GLU A 78 -14.21 4.64 -2.13
C GLU A 78 -15.00 5.82 -1.52
N GLU A 79 -15.53 5.64 -0.31
CA GLU A 79 -16.28 6.67 0.42
C GLU A 79 -15.48 7.94 0.71
N HIS A 80 -14.14 7.81 0.79
CA HIS A 80 -13.24 8.93 1.08
C HIS A 80 -12.66 9.61 -0.16
N HIS A 81 -12.83 9.02 -1.35
CA HIS A 81 -12.22 9.53 -2.57
C HIS A 81 -12.60 10.98 -2.87
N GLN A 82 -13.87 11.34 -2.75
CA GLN A 82 -14.30 12.72 -3.03
C GLN A 82 -13.72 13.74 -2.06
N SER A 83 -13.60 13.38 -0.79
CA SER A 83 -13.00 14.28 0.20
C SER A 83 -11.50 14.44 -0.01
N LEU A 84 -10.81 13.36 -0.38
CA LEU A 84 -9.38 13.40 -0.68
C LEU A 84 -9.09 14.13 -1.99
N LEU A 85 -9.95 14.01 -3.02
CA LEU A 85 -9.80 14.75 -4.29
C LEU A 85 -9.84 16.27 -4.13
N ARG A 86 -10.48 16.77 -3.09
CA ARG A 86 -10.48 18.24 -2.78
C ARG A 86 -9.12 18.70 -2.28
N GLU A 87 -8.38 17.83 -1.61
CA GLU A 87 -7.05 18.11 -1.08
C GLU A 87 -5.95 17.74 -2.09
N PHE A 88 -6.21 16.73 -2.93
CA PHE A 88 -5.29 16.19 -3.93
C PHE A 88 -5.92 16.22 -5.32
N PRO A 89 -5.97 17.36 -6.00
CA PRO A 89 -6.68 17.48 -7.29
C PRO A 89 -6.16 16.54 -8.40
N ASN A 90 -4.87 16.19 -8.35
CA ASN A 90 -4.22 15.30 -9.31
C ASN A 90 -4.28 13.82 -8.91
N MET A 91 -4.89 13.47 -7.76
CA MET A 91 -5.07 12.10 -7.31
C MET A 91 -5.98 11.34 -8.27
N ARG A 92 -5.64 10.08 -8.55
CA ARG A 92 -6.46 9.20 -9.41
C ARG A 92 -6.44 7.75 -8.92
N SER A 93 -7.40 6.94 -9.38
CA SER A 93 -7.40 5.51 -9.12
C SER A 93 -6.25 4.82 -9.86
N ILE A 94 -5.60 3.87 -9.19
CA ILE A 94 -4.56 3.05 -9.81
C ILE A 94 -5.17 2.14 -10.90
N GLN A 95 -4.42 1.91 -11.96
CA GLN A 95 -4.85 1.15 -13.13
C GLN A 95 -4.31 -0.30 -13.14
N VAL A 96 -3.25 -0.57 -12.41
CA VAL A 96 -2.54 -1.86 -12.43
C VAL A 96 -3.43 -3.08 -12.14
N PHE A 97 -4.56 -2.91 -11.47
CA PHE A 97 -5.50 -3.98 -11.19
C PHE A 97 -6.64 -4.10 -12.22
N GLY A 98 -6.62 -3.32 -13.29
CA GLY A 98 -7.63 -3.38 -14.35
C GLY A 98 -9.06 -3.05 -13.91
N LYS A 99 -9.23 -2.38 -12.76
CA LYS A 99 -10.53 -1.94 -12.24
C LYS A 99 -10.65 -0.43 -12.31
N PRO A 100 -11.82 0.11 -12.70
CA PRO A 100 -12.01 1.55 -12.84
C PRO A 100 -11.94 2.30 -11.50
N VAL A 101 -12.37 1.65 -10.43
CA VAL A 101 -12.30 2.21 -9.06
C VAL A 101 -11.71 1.19 -8.13
N THR A 102 -10.69 1.60 -7.41
CA THR A 102 -10.04 0.77 -6.40
C THR A 102 -9.97 1.53 -5.08
N GLY A 103 -9.84 0.81 -3.98
CA GLY A 103 -9.53 1.45 -2.70
C GLY A 103 -8.09 1.97 -2.60
N TRP A 104 -7.37 2.05 -3.72
CA TRP A 104 -6.03 2.61 -3.82
C TRP A 104 -6.05 3.79 -4.76
N GLN A 105 -5.56 4.92 -4.29
CA GLN A 105 -5.44 6.14 -5.06
C GLN A 105 -3.97 6.50 -5.20
N VAL A 106 -3.54 6.96 -6.35
CA VAL A 106 -2.16 7.38 -6.60
C VAL A 106 -2.06 8.91 -6.62
N LEU A 107 -1.05 9.42 -5.93
CA LEU A 107 -0.48 10.74 -6.15
C LEU A 107 0.60 10.54 -7.21
N PRO A 108 0.35 10.94 -8.47
CA PRO A 108 1.23 10.57 -9.57
C PRO A 108 2.54 11.35 -9.55
N ALA A 109 3.65 10.63 -9.75
CA ALA A 109 4.99 11.22 -9.73
C ALA A 109 5.24 12.21 -10.88
N ASP A 110 4.41 12.17 -11.93
CA ASP A 110 4.44 13.08 -13.07
C ASP A 110 3.61 14.36 -12.87
N ALA A 111 2.88 14.46 -11.78
CA ALA A 111 2.11 15.67 -11.45
C ALA A 111 3.05 16.81 -10.98
N PRO A 112 2.76 18.07 -11.34
CA PRO A 112 3.60 19.20 -10.98
C PRO A 112 3.64 19.49 -9.46
N ASP A 113 2.62 19.06 -8.73
CA ASP A 113 2.47 19.20 -7.28
C ASP A 113 2.82 17.92 -6.49
N PHE A 114 3.48 16.96 -7.13
CA PHE A 114 3.70 15.62 -6.57
C PHE A 114 4.35 15.63 -5.18
N GLU A 115 5.45 16.36 -5.02
CA GLU A 115 6.18 16.40 -3.74
C GLU A 115 5.35 17.04 -2.63
N GLU A 116 4.66 18.14 -2.94
CA GLU A 116 3.77 18.82 -2.00
C GLU A 116 2.60 17.93 -1.59
N ALA A 117 1.95 17.29 -2.56
CA ALA A 117 0.87 16.35 -2.32
C ALA A 117 1.33 15.15 -1.47
N ALA A 118 2.51 14.58 -1.78
CA ALA A 118 3.06 13.47 -1.01
C ALA A 118 3.38 13.87 0.44
N LEU A 119 3.93 15.06 0.67
CA LEU A 119 4.18 15.58 2.02
C LEU A 119 2.89 15.85 2.77
N HIS A 120 1.89 16.45 2.11
CA HIS A 120 0.56 16.64 2.70
C HIS A 120 -0.11 15.30 3.08
N ALA A 121 0.03 14.27 2.24
CA ALA A 121 -0.42 12.93 2.60
C ALA A 121 0.31 12.37 3.83
N CYS A 122 1.60 12.66 3.99
CA CYS A 122 2.35 12.31 5.19
C CYS A 122 1.80 13.03 6.45
N GLU A 123 1.40 14.29 6.34
CA GLU A 123 0.76 15.03 7.44
C GLU A 123 -0.55 14.35 7.87
N LEU A 124 -1.39 13.92 6.91
CA LEU A 124 -2.61 13.18 7.21
C LEU A 124 -2.31 11.85 7.92
N VAL A 125 -1.26 11.13 7.49
CA VAL A 125 -0.82 9.89 8.16
C VAL A 125 -0.32 10.17 9.58
N LEU A 126 0.47 11.23 9.79
CA LEU A 126 0.92 11.68 11.10
C LEU A 126 -0.24 12.05 12.01
N GLY A 127 -1.24 12.75 11.47
CA GLY A 127 -2.49 13.12 12.15
C GLY A 127 -3.44 11.95 12.38
N ARG A 128 -3.10 10.75 11.90
CA ARG A 128 -3.95 9.55 11.97
C ARG A 128 -5.32 9.75 11.33
N ASP A 129 -5.35 10.44 10.20
CA ASP A 129 -6.59 10.67 9.45
C ASP A 129 -7.27 9.34 9.10
N PRO A 130 -8.54 9.14 9.46
CA PRO A 130 -9.26 7.88 9.25
C PRO A 130 -9.45 7.54 7.76
N ARG A 131 -9.30 8.50 6.86
CA ARG A 131 -9.42 8.30 5.41
C ARG A 131 -8.24 7.55 4.82
N ILE A 132 -7.09 7.49 5.53
CA ILE A 132 -5.88 6.81 5.09
C ILE A 132 -5.54 5.66 6.04
N GLY A 133 -5.38 4.49 5.47
CA GLY A 133 -4.97 3.28 6.17
C GLY A 133 -6.01 2.16 6.07
N LYS A 134 -5.49 0.95 5.84
CA LYS A 134 -6.28 -0.29 5.76
C LYS A 134 -5.66 -1.37 6.61
N ILE A 135 -6.50 -2.15 7.29
CA ILE A 135 -6.07 -3.38 7.94
C ILE A 135 -6.09 -4.50 6.89
N PRO A 136 -4.95 -5.12 6.57
CA PRO A 136 -4.91 -6.24 5.63
C PRO A 136 -5.84 -7.36 6.07
N GLY A 137 -6.71 -7.84 5.19
CA GLY A 137 -7.62 -8.95 5.47
C GLY A 137 -9.00 -8.58 6.03
N ALA A 138 -9.23 -7.35 6.49
CA ALA A 138 -10.53 -6.92 7.04
C ALA A 138 -11.73 -7.10 6.06
N ARG A 139 -11.46 -7.04 4.75
CA ARG A 139 -12.50 -7.21 3.72
C ARG A 139 -13.05 -8.63 3.59
N ARG A 140 -12.34 -9.66 4.07
CA ARG A 140 -12.83 -11.06 4.04
C ARG A 140 -13.85 -11.35 5.14
N ALA A 141 -13.75 -10.69 6.29
CA ALA A 141 -14.65 -10.89 7.41
C ALA A 141 -16.06 -10.31 7.15
N SER A 142 -16.19 -9.14 6.53
CA SER A 142 -17.49 -8.51 6.28
C SER A 142 -18.33 -9.22 5.21
N LYS A 143 -17.70 -9.81 4.18
CA LYS A 143 -18.43 -10.61 3.16
C LYS A 143 -18.94 -11.94 3.69
N SER A 144 -18.27 -12.57 4.66
CA SER A 144 -18.71 -13.84 5.23
C SER A 144 -19.95 -13.71 6.14
N ILE A 145 -20.12 -12.57 6.80
CA ILE A 145 -21.25 -12.32 7.69
C ILE A 145 -22.55 -12.07 6.89
N THR A 146 -22.47 -11.33 5.78
CA THR A 146 -23.66 -11.03 4.95
C THR A 146 -24.18 -12.28 4.22
N THR A 147 -23.30 -13.18 3.79
CA THR A 147 -23.71 -14.42 3.09
C THR A 147 -24.36 -15.44 4.05
N ARG A 148 -23.96 -15.45 5.33
CA ARG A 148 -24.54 -16.37 6.32
C ARG A 148 -25.93 -15.93 6.79
N ALA A 149 -26.20 -14.62 6.85
CA ALA A 149 -27.52 -14.09 7.20
C ALA A 149 -28.57 -14.31 6.12
N GLN A 150 -28.21 -14.28 4.84
CA GLN A 150 -29.16 -14.52 3.73
C GLN A 150 -29.47 -16.02 3.50
N LYS A 151 -28.60 -16.94 3.91
CA LYS A 151 -28.84 -18.38 3.72
C LYS A 151 -29.79 -18.98 4.77
N SER A 152 -29.98 -18.34 5.91
CA SER A 152 -30.92 -18.79 6.96
C SER A 152 -32.35 -18.29 6.77
N ALA A 153 -32.58 -17.29 5.92
CA ALA A 153 -33.92 -16.74 5.67
C ALA A 153 -34.72 -17.47 4.57
N ASN A 154 -34.11 -18.38 3.82
CA ASN A 154 -34.74 -18.98 2.63
C ASN A 154 -35.07 -20.47 2.78
N SER A 155 -35.14 -21.03 4.01
CA SER A 155 -35.52 -22.41 4.26
C SER A 155 -36.85 -22.58 4.97
N ALA A 156 -37.72 -21.60 4.90
CA ALA A 156 -39.12 -21.75 5.35
C ALA A 156 -39.96 -22.38 4.24
N LYS A 157 -40.15 -23.69 4.32
CA LYS A 157 -41.04 -24.49 3.48
C LYS A 157 -42.50 -24.04 3.65
N PRO A 158 -43.27 -23.77 2.56
CA PRO A 158 -44.65 -23.37 2.67
C PRO A 158 -45.53 -24.53 3.18
N PRO A 159 -46.63 -24.28 3.94
CA PRO A 159 -47.50 -25.32 4.49
C PRO A 159 -48.33 -26.01 3.40
N ARG A 160 -48.40 -27.32 3.45
CA ARG A 160 -49.24 -28.15 2.57
C ARG A 160 -50.74 -27.84 2.81
N LYS A 161 -51.46 -27.59 1.74
CA LYS A 161 -52.93 -27.47 1.73
C LYS A 161 -53.58 -28.82 2.09
N PRO A 162 -54.66 -28.85 2.90
CA PRO A 162 -55.38 -30.09 3.18
C PRO A 162 -56.22 -30.51 1.97
N ARG A 163 -56.19 -31.81 1.71
CA ARG A 163 -56.90 -32.49 0.62
C ARG A 163 -58.35 -32.68 1.07
N ALA A 164 -59.31 -32.08 0.40
CA ALA A 164 -60.73 -32.32 0.59
C ALA A 164 -61.09 -33.73 0.14
N LYS A 165 -61.83 -34.49 0.98
CA LYS A 165 -62.48 -35.73 0.63
C LYS A 165 -63.90 -35.40 0.16
N SER A 166 -64.28 -35.87 -0.98
CA SER A 166 -65.65 -36.17 -1.39
C SER A 166 -65.83 -37.66 -1.54
#